data_8cde820b956fe21f9ff26c0190bbeeb7
#
_entry.id   8cde820b956fe21f9ff26c0190bbeeb7
#
_cell.length_a   1.000
_cell.length_b   1.000
_cell.length_c   1.000
_cell.angle_alpha   90.00
_cell.angle_beta   90.00
_cell.angle_gamma   90.00
#
_symmetry.space_group_name_H-M   'P 1'
#
loop_
_entity.id
_entity.type
_entity.pdbx_description
1 polymer ?
#
loop_
_entity_poly.entity_id
_entity_poly.type
_entity_poly.pdbx_seq_one_letter_code
_entity_poly.pdbx_strand_id
1 'polypeptide(L)'
;MIKNIMLGASLLLSVALGLSVIAQTDFKVIPLAYAQNITPKMQLEEGLKALKSGDNQGAMMHLNAADQALTSASDQSAKMHLNQGIQALKNGDNQGAMMHLNAADQALK
;
A
#
# COMPACT_ATOMS: atom_id res chain seq x y z
N MET A 1 -34.06 39.63 -6.49
CA MET A 1 -34.04 38.71 -5.98
C MET A 1 -33.49 37.58 -6.50
N ILE A 2 -33.70 37.19 -7.40
CA ILE A 2 -33.20 36.12 -7.97
C ILE A 2 -31.83 36.14 -8.04
N LYS A 3 -31.28 37.16 -8.20
CA LYS A 3 -29.99 37.16 -8.36
C LYS A 3 -29.31 36.53 -7.31
N ASN A 4 -29.71 36.66 -6.23
CA ASN A 4 -28.98 36.13 -5.23
C ASN A 4 -28.91 34.75 -5.34
N ILE A 5 -29.72 34.19 -5.80
CA ILE A 5 -29.67 32.87 -5.94
C ILE A 5 -28.58 32.45 -6.70
N MET A 6 -28.39 33.01 -7.67
CA MET A 6 -27.47 32.52 -8.47
C MET A 6 -26.20 32.58 -7.90
N LEU A 7 -26.05 33.47 -7.04
CA LEU A 7 -24.79 33.49 -6.60
C LEU A 7 -24.47 32.32 -5.83
N GLY A 8 -25.34 31.84 -5.22
CA GLY A 8 -24.97 30.70 -4.42
C GLY A 8 -24.45 29.64 -5.24
N ALA A 9 -25.03 29.48 -6.26
CA ALA A 9 -24.61 28.39 -7.04
C ALA A 9 -23.25 28.60 -7.45
N SER A 10 -22.97 29.67 -7.78
CA SER A 10 -21.71 29.75 -8.35
C SER A 10 -20.72 29.38 -7.39
N LEU A 11 -20.86 29.71 -6.26
CA LEU A 11 -19.89 29.41 -5.47
C LEU A 11 -19.61 28.02 -5.34
N LEU A 12 -20.49 27.35 -5.25
CA LEU A 12 -20.24 26.05 -5.04
C LEU A 12 -19.38 25.48 -5.99
N LEU A 13 -19.51 25.83 -7.06
CA LEU A 13 -18.79 25.20 -7.99
C LEU A 13 -17.40 25.51 -7.82
N SER A 14 -17.15 26.55 -7.36
CA SER A 14 -15.80 26.83 -7.35
C SER A 14 -15.16 25.96 -6.42
N VAL A 15 -15.70 25.66 -5.46
CA VAL A 15 -15.14 24.83 -4.59
C VAL A 15 -14.78 23.63 -5.16
N ALA A 16 -15.62 23.11 -5.71
CA ALA A 16 -15.34 21.86 -6.24
C ALA A 16 -14.13 21.90 -6.91
N LEU A 17 -13.98 22.75 -7.68
CA LEU A 17 -12.88 22.65 -8.42
C LEU A 17 -11.74 22.92 -7.66
N GLY A 18 -11.85 23.64 -6.76
CA GLY A 18 -10.68 23.93 -6.13
C GLY A 18 -10.11 22.75 -5.55
N LEU A 19 -10.82 22.07 -4.88
CA LEU A 19 -10.26 21.01 -4.30
C LEU A 19 -9.73 20.09 -5.17
N SER A 20 -10.29 19.93 -6.12
CA SER A 20 -9.87 18.90 -6.92
C SER A 20 -8.54 19.18 -7.27
N VAL A 21 -8.23 20.21 -7.52
CA VAL A 21 -7.05 20.47 -7.96
C VAL A 21 -6.01 20.08 -7.19
N ILE A 22 -5.92 20.40 -6.22
CA ILE A 22 -4.92 20.11 -5.52
C ILE A 22 -4.40 18.91 -5.46
N ALA A 23 -4.88 18.33 -4.84
CA ALA A 23 -4.43 17.16 -4.62
C ALA A 23 -3.78 16.51 -5.57
N GLN A 24 -4.36 16.34 -6.34
CA GLN A 24 -3.87 15.55 -7.22
C GLN A 24 -2.68 15.81 -7.72
N THR A 25 -2.46 16.76 -7.63
CA THR A 25 -1.41 17.03 -8.32
C THR A 25 -0.27 16.26 -8.00
N ASP A 26 0.31 16.38 -7.03
CA ASP A 26 1.49 15.73 -6.86
C ASP A 26 1.34 14.44 -6.34
N PHE A 27 0.29 14.03 -6.03
CA PHE A 27 0.18 12.82 -5.56
C PHE A 27 0.26 11.83 -6.55
N LYS A 28 1.11 11.03 -6.65
CA LYS A 28 1.14 9.99 -7.54
C LYS A 28 0.01 9.11 -7.33
N VAL A 29 -1.11 9.49 -7.67
CA VAL A 29 -2.27 8.67 -7.51
C VAL A 29 -2.22 7.47 -8.35
N ILE A 30 -2.36 6.35 -7.80
CA ILE A 30 -2.39 5.12 -8.55
C ILE A 30 -3.77 4.88 -9.07
N PRO A 31 -3.91 4.65 -10.34
CA PRO A 31 -5.23 4.40 -10.92
C PRO A 31 -5.88 3.21 -10.27
N LEU A 32 -7.16 3.26 -10.16
CA LEU A 32 -7.88 2.17 -9.56
C LEU A 32 -7.62 0.86 -10.24
N ALA A 33 -7.54 0.86 -11.54
CA ALA A 33 -7.29 -0.39 -12.25
C ALA A 33 -5.93 -0.93 -11.87
N TYR A 34 -4.97 -0.08 -11.70
CA TYR A 34 -3.65 -0.56 -11.37
C TYR A 34 -3.67 -1.08 -9.94
N ALA A 35 -4.40 -0.41 -9.05
CA ALA A 35 -4.46 -0.86 -7.69
C ALA A 35 -5.10 -2.22 -7.58
N GLN A 36 -6.02 -2.53 -8.45
CA GLN A 36 -6.66 -3.81 -8.39
C GLN A 36 -5.76 -4.94 -8.83
N ASN A 37 -4.70 -4.64 -9.52
CA ASN A 37 -3.80 -5.67 -9.97
C ASN A 37 -2.64 -5.91 -9.02
N ILE A 38 -2.64 -5.21 -7.89
CA ILE A 38 -1.56 -5.42 -6.95
C ILE A 38 -1.86 -6.66 -6.15
N THR A 39 -1.04 -7.66 -6.28
CA THR A 39 -1.24 -8.92 -5.60
C THR A 39 -0.41 -8.96 -4.33
N PRO A 40 -0.72 -9.87 -3.41
CA PRO A 40 0.11 -10.01 -2.23
C PRO A 40 1.56 -10.27 -2.57
N LYS A 41 1.80 -11.02 -3.64
CA LYS A 41 3.16 -11.32 -4.03
C LYS A 41 3.89 -10.05 -4.46
N MET A 42 3.24 -9.18 -5.21
CA MET A 42 3.86 -7.93 -5.63
C MET A 42 4.20 -7.07 -4.41
N GLN A 43 3.30 -7.00 -3.44
CA GLN A 43 3.58 -6.23 -2.24
C GLN A 43 4.74 -6.82 -1.47
N LEU A 44 4.83 -8.14 -1.42
CA LEU A 44 5.91 -8.78 -0.74
C LEU A 44 7.24 -8.49 -1.43
N GLU A 45 7.25 -8.54 -2.75
CA GLU A 45 8.47 -8.24 -3.50
C GLU A 45 8.90 -6.80 -3.31
N GLU A 46 7.95 -5.87 -3.26
CA GLU A 46 8.30 -4.48 -3.02
C GLU A 46 8.84 -4.32 -1.60
N GLY A 47 8.28 -5.03 -0.64
CA GLY A 47 8.80 -5.01 0.71
C GLY A 47 10.22 -5.53 0.79
N LEU A 48 10.48 -6.65 0.08
CA LEU A 48 11.82 -7.19 0.05
C LEU A 48 12.81 -6.23 -0.59
N LYS A 49 12.36 -5.55 -1.62
CA LYS A 49 13.21 -4.60 -2.30
C LYS A 49 13.52 -3.42 -1.39
N ALA A 50 12.51 -2.91 -0.70
CA ALA A 50 12.71 -1.82 0.23
C ALA A 50 13.67 -2.23 1.35
N LEU A 51 13.53 -3.46 1.83
CA LEU A 51 14.40 -3.94 2.89
C LEU A 51 15.84 -4.02 2.41
N LYS A 52 16.05 -4.46 1.18
CA LYS A 52 17.40 -4.55 0.65
C LYS A 52 18.01 -3.18 0.47
N SER A 53 17.22 -2.16 0.25
CA SER A 53 17.73 -0.82 0.08
C SER A 53 17.88 -0.10 1.42
N GLY A 54 17.54 -0.75 2.51
CA GLY A 54 17.66 -0.13 3.82
C GLY A 54 16.45 0.67 4.26
N ASP A 55 15.38 0.64 3.48
CA ASP A 55 14.18 1.39 3.81
C ASP A 55 13.26 0.49 4.63
N ASN A 56 13.54 0.38 5.91
CA ASN A 56 12.76 -0.51 6.76
C ASN A 56 11.32 -0.05 6.91
N GLN A 57 11.07 1.25 6.85
CA GLN A 57 9.74 1.74 6.99
C GLN A 57 8.92 1.43 5.74
N GLY A 58 9.49 1.64 4.58
CA GLY A 58 8.82 1.28 3.34
C GLY A 58 8.56 -0.22 3.27
N ALA A 59 9.54 -1.01 3.72
CA ALA A 59 9.36 -2.45 3.75
C ALA A 59 8.17 -2.81 4.64
N MET A 60 8.08 -2.20 5.82
CA MET A 60 6.99 -2.48 6.71
C MET A 60 5.64 -2.16 6.11
N MET A 61 5.55 -1.07 5.37
CA MET A 61 4.32 -0.69 4.75
C MET A 61 3.88 -1.72 3.73
N HIS A 62 4.79 -2.12 2.86
CA HIS A 62 4.45 -3.08 1.83
C HIS A 62 4.15 -4.46 2.42
N LEU A 63 4.86 -4.84 3.48
CA LEU A 63 4.63 -6.15 4.07
C LEU A 63 3.29 -6.20 4.80
N ASN A 64 2.89 -5.12 5.43
CA ASN A 64 1.58 -5.09 6.07
C ASN A 64 0.48 -5.14 5.01
N ALA A 65 0.69 -4.51 3.87
CA ALA A 65 -0.28 -4.58 2.80
C ALA A 65 -0.38 -5.99 2.25
N ALA A 66 0.75 -6.69 2.14
CA ALA A 66 0.74 -8.06 1.69
C ALA A 66 -0.02 -8.95 2.69
N ASP A 67 0.21 -8.72 3.97
CA ASP A 67 -0.45 -9.52 4.98
C ASP A 67 -1.97 -9.36 4.93
N GLN A 68 -2.43 -8.13 4.71
CA GLN A 68 -3.86 -7.89 4.63
C GLN A 68 -4.46 -8.49 3.37
N ALA A 69 -3.68 -8.64 2.33
CA ALA A 69 -4.19 -9.20 1.09
C ALA A 69 -4.20 -10.73 1.08
N LEU A 70 -3.50 -11.36 2.02
CA LEU A 70 -3.45 -12.81 2.08
C LEU A 70 -4.62 -13.32 2.89
N THR A 71 -5.72 -13.58 2.23
CA THR A 71 -6.93 -13.97 2.92
C THR A 71 -7.35 -15.41 2.67
N SER A 72 -6.76 -16.07 1.70
CA SER A 72 -7.25 -17.41 1.38
C SER A 72 -6.61 -18.44 2.28
N ALA A 73 -7.29 -19.54 2.48
CA ALA A 73 -6.78 -20.61 3.33
C ALA A 73 -5.51 -21.20 2.75
N SER A 74 -5.36 -21.17 1.45
CA SER A 74 -4.17 -21.76 0.84
C SER A 74 -2.96 -20.88 1.06
N ASP A 75 -3.13 -19.64 1.53
CA ASP A 75 -2.01 -18.75 1.72
C ASP A 75 -1.52 -18.75 3.18
N GLN A 76 -2.00 -19.67 3.98
CA GLN A 76 -1.64 -19.67 5.39
C GLN A 76 -0.15 -19.79 5.63
N SER A 77 0.51 -20.61 4.85
CA SER A 77 1.94 -20.78 5.04
C SER A 77 2.67 -19.47 4.71
N ALA A 78 2.29 -18.82 3.62
CA ALA A 78 2.89 -17.58 3.26
C ALA A 78 2.64 -16.52 4.31
N LYS A 79 1.42 -16.51 4.85
CA LYS A 79 1.06 -15.53 5.86
C LYS A 79 1.88 -15.73 7.12
N MET A 80 2.11 -16.97 7.49
CA MET A 80 2.90 -17.27 8.66
C MET A 80 4.32 -16.76 8.51
N HIS A 81 4.95 -17.06 7.38
CA HIS A 81 6.31 -16.60 7.15
C HIS A 81 6.34 -15.07 7.04
N LEU A 82 5.33 -14.47 6.44
CA LEU A 82 5.29 -13.04 6.32
C LEU A 82 5.22 -12.39 7.71
N ASN A 83 4.42 -12.92 8.59
CA ASN A 83 4.31 -12.37 9.92
C ASN A 83 5.62 -12.54 10.71
N GLN A 84 6.30 -13.65 10.49
CA GLN A 84 7.59 -13.85 11.14
C GLN A 84 8.60 -12.83 10.61
N GLY A 85 8.55 -12.55 9.32
CA GLY A 85 9.42 -11.54 8.74
C GLY A 85 9.13 -10.15 9.28
N ILE A 86 7.85 -9.81 9.43
CA ILE A 86 7.47 -8.53 9.98
C ILE A 86 7.95 -8.41 11.43
N GLN A 87 7.83 -9.50 12.20
CA GLN A 87 8.31 -9.47 13.57
C GLN A 87 9.82 -9.29 13.63
N ALA A 88 10.54 -10.00 12.79
CA ALA A 88 11.99 -9.85 12.75
C ALA A 88 12.37 -8.43 12.40
N LEU A 89 11.66 -7.82 11.47
CA LEU A 89 11.94 -6.45 11.06
C LEU A 89 11.68 -5.50 12.21
N LYS A 90 10.61 -5.70 12.97
CA LYS A 90 10.32 -4.86 14.12
C LYS A 90 11.41 -4.97 15.18
N ASN A 91 12.04 -6.12 15.25
CA ASN A 91 13.10 -6.31 16.21
C ASN A 91 14.46 -5.85 15.71
N GLY A 92 14.51 -5.34 14.53
CA GLY A 92 15.77 -4.88 13.96
C GLY A 92 16.59 -5.98 13.30
N ASP A 93 16.03 -7.18 13.20
CA ASP A 93 16.76 -8.29 12.60
C ASP A 93 16.45 -8.34 11.11
N ASN A 94 17.15 -7.54 10.36
CA ASN A 94 16.88 -7.45 8.92
C ASN A 94 17.24 -8.75 8.19
N GLN A 95 18.22 -9.47 8.70
CA GLN A 95 18.61 -10.69 8.04
C GLN A 95 17.56 -11.77 8.28
N GLY A 96 17.07 -11.89 9.50
CA GLY A 96 15.98 -12.80 9.77
C GLY A 96 14.73 -12.44 9.01
N ALA A 97 14.45 -11.14 8.89
CA ALA A 97 13.31 -10.71 8.12
C ALA A 97 13.44 -11.16 6.68
N MET A 98 14.61 -10.97 6.08
CA MET A 98 14.81 -11.37 4.72
C MET A 98 14.60 -12.86 4.52
N MET A 99 15.07 -13.64 5.46
CA MET A 99 14.92 -15.07 5.37
C MET A 99 13.48 -15.49 5.37
N HIS A 100 12.71 -14.96 6.32
CA HIS A 100 11.30 -15.33 6.41
C HIS A 100 10.51 -14.79 5.21
N LEU A 101 10.87 -13.59 4.74
CA LEU A 101 10.14 -13.03 3.63
C LEU A 101 10.41 -13.77 2.33
N ASN A 102 11.60 -14.27 2.16
CA ASN A 102 11.87 -15.10 0.99
C ASN A 102 11.10 -16.41 1.07
N ALA A 103 10.93 -16.96 2.28
CA ALA A 103 10.13 -18.15 2.42
C ALA A 103 8.66 -17.87 2.10
N ALA A 104 8.17 -16.70 2.51
CA ALA A 104 6.81 -16.31 2.18
C ALA A 104 6.64 -16.18 0.67
N ASP A 105 7.63 -15.60 0.01
CA ASP A 105 7.56 -15.41 -1.43
C ASP A 105 7.49 -16.75 -2.14
N GLN A 106 8.28 -17.71 -1.68
CA GLN A 106 8.25 -19.02 -2.29
C GLN A 106 6.93 -19.74 -2.05
N ALA A 107 6.29 -19.47 -0.94
CA ALA A 107 5.01 -20.09 -0.66
C ALA A 107 3.88 -19.48 -1.49
N LEU A 108 4.09 -18.33 -2.08
CA LEU A 108 3.07 -17.69 -2.88
C LEU A 108 3.16 -18.01 -4.36
N LYS A 109 3.78 -19.04 -4.76
CA LYS A 109 3.92 -19.35 -6.14
C LYS A 109 2.71 -19.53 -6.88
#